data_9578089991e76bd15b75736fa806d09d
#
_entry.id   9578089991e76bd15b75736fa806d09d
#
_cell.length_a   1.000
_cell.length_b   1.000
_cell.length_c   1.000
_cell.angle_alpha   90.00
_cell.angle_beta   90.00
_cell.angle_gamma   90.00
#
_symmetry.space_group_name_H-M   'P 1'
#
loop_
_entity.id
_entity.type
_entity.pdbx_description
1 polymer ?
#
loop_
_entity_poly.entity_id
_entity_poly.type
_entity_poly.pdbx_seq_one_letter_code
_entity_poly.pdbx_strand_id
1 'polypeptide(L)'
;MSFAMPKQTIPSGGYWLGHSEPILLQAFLGTCVGVALFDAKSGVGGMIHLLLPEPVGSGMEQADTRYATTGMPFFLAALSEAGAVRDQLTAVIAGGALVGPLSAADLDLNIGGRTAELVESILSAEGIPIVHSETGGFFTCCLRLDMENWSFRIEPLGQEKNTTRESGRLPDPAEIQQATEKIKPIPQVALKILHMIDEGAEDIKPIAEEIKKDQVLSARTFQLCNSAMFAKKNRIESLDHALVFLGENLFIKMIISAAVNEFFDASGN
;
A
#
# COMPACT_ATOMS: atom_id res chain seq x y z
N MET A 1 -5.80 35.61 -9.92
CA MET A 1 -6.68 34.66 -9.21
C MET A 1 -6.27 33.27 -9.67
N SER A 2 -5.56 32.50 -8.81
CA SER A 2 -5.22 31.11 -9.13
C SER A 2 -6.48 30.29 -8.88
N PHE A 3 -7.16 29.86 -9.92
CA PHE A 3 -8.22 28.89 -9.79
C PHE A 3 -7.59 27.57 -9.39
N ALA A 4 -8.06 26.98 -8.29
CA ALA A 4 -7.61 25.65 -7.89
C ALA A 4 -7.95 24.68 -9.03
N MET A 5 -6.97 23.85 -9.43
CA MET A 5 -7.15 22.81 -10.44
C MET A 5 -8.33 21.91 -10.05
N PRO A 6 -9.29 21.65 -10.97
CA PRO A 6 -10.39 20.75 -10.69
C PRO A 6 -9.87 19.34 -10.34
N LYS A 7 -10.52 18.69 -9.38
CA LYS A 7 -10.14 17.36 -8.90
C LYS A 7 -11.18 16.34 -9.30
N GLN A 8 -10.73 15.23 -9.87
CA GLN A 8 -11.54 14.08 -10.18
C GLN A 8 -11.13 12.90 -9.29
N THR A 9 -12.03 12.47 -8.43
CA THR A 9 -11.79 11.27 -7.60
C THR A 9 -12.21 10.03 -8.36
N ILE A 10 -11.31 9.04 -8.40
CA ILE A 10 -11.55 7.74 -9.02
C ILE A 10 -12.13 6.81 -7.95
N PRO A 11 -13.40 6.43 -8.05
CA PRO A 11 -14.01 5.52 -7.09
C PRO A 11 -13.44 4.12 -7.21
N SER A 12 -13.56 3.31 -6.15
CA SER A 12 -13.17 1.90 -6.16
C SER A 12 -13.86 1.14 -7.29
N GLY A 13 -13.09 0.43 -8.10
CA GLY A 13 -13.55 -0.25 -9.31
C GLY A 13 -13.80 0.67 -10.50
N GLY A 14 -13.51 1.96 -10.36
CA GLY A 14 -13.66 2.94 -11.44
C GLY A 14 -12.34 3.25 -12.14
N TYR A 15 -12.47 3.99 -13.23
CA TYR A 15 -11.33 4.55 -13.96
C TYR A 15 -11.72 5.90 -14.55
N TRP A 16 -10.70 6.65 -14.95
CA TRP A 16 -10.81 7.85 -15.77
C TRP A 16 -9.63 7.90 -16.74
N LEU A 17 -9.87 8.30 -17.98
CA LEU A 17 -8.83 8.55 -18.98
C LEU A 17 -9.22 9.73 -19.87
N GLY A 18 -8.24 10.38 -20.45
CA GLY A 18 -8.45 11.50 -21.35
C GLY A 18 -7.15 12.09 -21.87
N HIS A 19 -7.29 13.21 -22.55
CA HIS A 19 -6.16 13.99 -23.02
C HIS A 19 -5.64 14.93 -21.93
N SER A 20 -4.42 15.46 -22.17
CA SER A 20 -3.81 16.49 -21.32
C SER A 20 -4.76 17.66 -21.11
N GLU A 21 -5.14 17.90 -19.86
CA GLU A 21 -6.01 18.99 -19.44
C GLU A 21 -5.72 19.34 -17.95
N PRO A 22 -6.05 20.56 -17.50
CA PRO A 22 -5.77 20.99 -16.13
C PRO A 22 -6.73 20.35 -15.11
N ILE A 23 -6.62 19.03 -14.94
CA ILE A 23 -7.38 18.22 -13.97
C ILE A 23 -6.43 17.35 -13.13
N LEU A 24 -6.71 17.27 -11.85
CA LEU A 24 -5.99 16.39 -10.92
C LEU A 24 -6.82 15.14 -10.64
N LEU A 25 -6.39 14.01 -11.16
CA LEU A 25 -6.96 12.70 -10.79
C LEU A 25 -6.46 12.32 -9.41
N GLN A 26 -7.32 11.69 -8.59
CA GLN A 26 -6.95 11.18 -7.28
C GLN A 26 -7.69 9.89 -6.93
N ALA A 27 -6.99 8.95 -6.31
CA ALA A 27 -7.54 7.71 -5.77
C ALA A 27 -7.10 7.53 -4.31
N PHE A 28 -8.05 7.25 -3.43
CA PHE A 28 -7.78 6.94 -2.02
C PHE A 28 -7.67 5.43 -1.86
N LEU A 29 -6.49 4.96 -1.48
CA LEU A 29 -6.08 3.57 -1.55
C LEU A 29 -5.78 3.01 -0.16
N GLY A 30 -6.35 1.86 0.13
CA GLY A 30 -6.01 1.00 1.26
C GLY A 30 -5.53 -0.35 0.73
N THR A 31 -6.37 -1.39 0.83
CA THR A 31 -6.15 -2.70 0.22
C THR A 31 -6.30 -2.69 -1.31
N CYS A 32 -6.96 -1.68 -1.86
CA CYS A 32 -7.09 -1.48 -3.30
C CYS A 32 -5.78 -0.99 -3.91
N VAL A 33 -5.62 -1.19 -5.23
CA VAL A 33 -4.46 -0.75 -6.00
C VAL A 33 -4.89 0.30 -7.03
N GLY A 34 -4.22 1.44 -7.00
CA GLY A 34 -4.35 2.49 -8.00
C GLY A 34 -3.23 2.40 -9.02
N VAL A 35 -3.57 2.48 -10.30
CA VAL A 35 -2.61 2.50 -11.39
C VAL A 35 -2.82 3.74 -12.23
N ALA A 36 -1.82 4.61 -12.31
CA ALA A 36 -1.79 5.71 -13.25
C ALA A 36 -0.96 5.30 -14.46
N LEU A 37 -1.50 5.51 -15.68
CA LEU A 37 -0.85 5.24 -16.95
C LEU A 37 -0.92 6.49 -17.82
N PHE A 38 0.19 6.87 -18.42
CA PHE A 38 0.23 8.04 -19.31
C PHE A 38 1.28 7.92 -20.41
N ASP A 39 0.95 8.44 -21.57
CA ASP A 39 1.84 8.71 -22.68
C ASP A 39 1.98 10.23 -22.82
N ALA A 40 3.08 10.78 -22.31
CA ALA A 40 3.32 12.22 -22.32
C ALA A 40 3.49 12.79 -23.72
N LYS A 41 3.83 11.97 -24.74
CA LYS A 41 4.03 12.44 -26.12
C LYS A 41 2.72 12.60 -26.86
N SER A 42 1.82 11.62 -26.72
CA SER A 42 0.47 11.73 -27.30
C SER A 42 -0.45 12.61 -26.47
N GLY A 43 -0.06 12.91 -25.23
CA GLY A 43 -0.86 13.66 -24.30
C GLY A 43 -2.11 12.88 -23.83
N VAL A 44 -2.02 11.55 -23.73
CA VAL A 44 -3.12 10.68 -23.29
C VAL A 44 -2.71 9.91 -22.05
N GLY A 45 -3.60 9.86 -21.07
CA GLY A 45 -3.35 9.10 -19.83
C GLY A 45 -4.59 8.98 -18.98
N GLY A 46 -4.43 8.40 -17.79
CA GLY A 46 -5.53 8.21 -16.87
C GLY A 46 -5.15 7.40 -15.63
N MET A 47 -6.16 7.05 -14.87
CA MET A 47 -6.01 6.29 -13.63
C MET A 47 -7.14 5.26 -13.50
N ILE A 48 -6.80 4.05 -13.04
CA ILE A 48 -7.74 3.00 -12.68
C ILE A 48 -7.56 2.60 -11.22
N HIS A 49 -8.66 2.26 -10.54
CA HIS A 49 -8.71 1.89 -9.12
C HIS A 49 -9.24 0.46 -8.95
N LEU A 50 -8.35 -0.49 -8.84
CA LEU A 50 -8.60 -1.93 -8.77
C LEU A 50 -8.87 -2.38 -7.33
N LEU A 51 -9.84 -3.27 -7.14
CA LEU A 51 -10.21 -3.81 -5.82
C LEU A 51 -9.59 -5.16 -5.52
N LEU A 52 -9.52 -6.03 -6.52
CA LEU A 52 -9.26 -7.45 -6.38
C LEU A 52 -8.31 -7.93 -7.49
N PRO A 53 -7.56 -9.02 -7.26
CA PRO A 53 -6.67 -9.55 -8.29
C PRO A 53 -7.46 -10.17 -9.46
N GLU A 54 -8.40 -11.02 -9.16
CA GLU A 54 -9.16 -11.81 -10.13
C GLU A 54 -10.58 -12.11 -9.63
N PRO A 55 -11.57 -12.30 -10.51
CA PRO A 55 -12.92 -12.67 -10.12
C PRO A 55 -12.97 -14.09 -9.55
N VAL A 56 -13.83 -14.29 -8.54
CA VAL A 56 -14.10 -15.60 -7.95
C VAL A 56 -15.39 -16.16 -8.54
N GLY A 57 -15.32 -17.27 -9.27
CA GLY A 57 -16.50 -17.97 -9.83
C GLY A 57 -16.63 -17.89 -11.35
N SER A 58 -17.57 -18.65 -11.89
CA SER A 58 -17.84 -18.79 -13.33
C SER A 58 -18.91 -17.79 -13.80
N GLY A 59 -18.52 -16.57 -14.06
CA GLY A 59 -19.44 -15.53 -14.54
C GLY A 59 -18.71 -14.23 -14.86
N MET A 60 -17.65 -14.34 -15.69
CA MET A 60 -16.84 -13.16 -16.02
C MET A 60 -17.52 -12.29 -17.07
N GLU A 61 -17.88 -11.06 -16.70
CA GLU A 61 -18.01 -9.97 -17.66
C GLU A 61 -16.59 -9.55 -18.08
N GLN A 62 -16.32 -9.56 -19.37
CA GLN A 62 -14.99 -9.30 -19.96
C GLN A 62 -14.43 -7.90 -19.67
N ALA A 63 -15.22 -6.97 -19.16
CA ALA A 63 -14.85 -5.56 -18.94
C ALA A 63 -15.02 -5.10 -17.49
N ASP A 64 -14.92 -6.02 -16.50
CA ASP A 64 -15.05 -5.65 -15.10
C ASP A 64 -13.77 -4.99 -14.58
N THR A 65 -13.85 -3.67 -14.39
CA THR A 65 -12.73 -2.83 -13.94
C THR A 65 -12.39 -2.98 -12.46
N ARG A 66 -13.12 -3.79 -11.71
CA ARG A 66 -12.82 -4.10 -10.30
C ARG A 66 -11.63 -5.02 -10.12
N TYR A 67 -11.32 -5.85 -11.12
CA TYR A 67 -10.30 -6.89 -11.04
C TYR A 67 -9.07 -6.53 -11.89
N ALA A 68 -7.88 -6.88 -11.42
CA ALA A 68 -6.66 -6.62 -12.17
C ALA A 68 -6.62 -7.39 -13.50
N THR A 69 -7.05 -8.68 -13.50
CA THR A 69 -7.05 -9.54 -14.70
C THR A 69 -7.93 -9.05 -15.83
N THR A 70 -9.01 -8.34 -15.53
CA THR A 70 -9.96 -7.83 -16.54
C THR A 70 -9.86 -6.33 -16.72
N GLY A 71 -9.67 -5.59 -15.64
CA GLY A 71 -9.61 -4.13 -15.65
C GLY A 71 -8.33 -3.58 -16.30
N MET A 72 -7.18 -4.19 -16.09
CA MET A 72 -5.93 -3.72 -16.71
C MET A 72 -5.94 -3.88 -18.23
N PRO A 73 -6.27 -5.05 -18.82
CA PRO A 73 -6.40 -5.18 -20.27
C PRO A 73 -7.43 -4.22 -20.87
N PHE A 74 -8.59 -4.07 -20.21
CA PHE A 74 -9.61 -3.11 -20.62
C PHE A 74 -9.07 -1.67 -20.63
N PHE A 75 -8.41 -1.25 -19.56
CA PHE A 75 -7.89 0.11 -19.42
C PHE A 75 -6.78 0.41 -20.45
N LEU A 76 -5.89 -0.55 -20.71
CA LEU A 76 -4.86 -0.47 -21.74
C LEU A 76 -5.46 -0.35 -23.15
N ALA A 77 -6.52 -1.11 -23.45
CA ALA A 77 -7.24 -0.99 -24.71
C ALA A 77 -7.88 0.39 -24.86
N ALA A 78 -8.58 0.86 -23.81
CA ALA A 78 -9.21 2.19 -23.80
C ALA A 78 -8.22 3.34 -23.97
N LEU A 79 -7.03 3.27 -23.36
CA LEU A 79 -5.96 4.25 -23.57
C LEU A 79 -5.47 4.23 -25.02
N SER A 80 -5.31 3.05 -25.62
CA SER A 80 -4.89 2.91 -27.02
C SER A 80 -5.95 3.47 -27.98
N GLU A 81 -7.23 3.24 -27.71
CA GLU A 81 -8.36 3.81 -28.47
C GLU A 81 -8.41 5.35 -28.36
N ALA A 82 -8.02 5.89 -27.20
CA ALA A 82 -7.88 7.34 -26.99
C ALA A 82 -6.63 7.95 -27.66
N GLY A 83 -5.75 7.14 -28.25
CA GLY A 83 -4.58 7.57 -28.99
C GLY A 83 -3.24 7.43 -28.27
N ALA A 84 -3.19 6.80 -27.11
CA ALA A 84 -1.93 6.48 -26.46
C ALA A 84 -1.15 5.42 -27.25
N VAL A 85 0.16 5.63 -27.39
CA VAL A 85 1.07 4.67 -28.02
C VAL A 85 1.62 3.74 -26.93
N ARG A 86 1.39 2.44 -27.06
CA ARG A 86 1.70 1.45 -25.99
C ARG A 86 3.16 1.51 -25.54
N ASP A 87 4.10 1.58 -26.47
CA ASP A 87 5.55 1.64 -26.20
C ASP A 87 5.99 2.98 -25.57
N GLN A 88 5.10 3.97 -25.47
CA GLN A 88 5.35 5.25 -24.84
C GLN A 88 4.64 5.40 -23.49
N LEU A 89 3.81 4.39 -23.11
CA LEU A 89 3.14 4.39 -21.82
C LEU A 89 4.14 4.24 -20.68
N THR A 90 3.84 4.93 -19.61
CA THR A 90 4.57 4.88 -18.33
C THR A 90 3.58 4.65 -17.21
N ALA A 91 3.96 3.82 -16.25
CA ALA A 91 3.09 3.41 -15.15
C ALA A 91 3.59 3.91 -13.79
N VAL A 92 2.63 4.27 -12.93
CA VAL A 92 2.81 4.50 -11.49
C VAL A 92 1.79 3.66 -10.74
N ILE A 93 2.23 2.94 -9.71
CA ILE A 93 1.39 2.03 -8.91
C ILE A 93 1.43 2.45 -7.44
N ALA A 94 0.28 2.42 -6.78
CA ALA A 94 0.20 2.66 -5.34
C ALA A 94 -0.91 1.84 -4.68
N GLY A 95 -0.81 1.64 -3.36
CA GLY A 95 -1.84 0.96 -2.57
C GLY A 95 -1.53 -0.51 -2.29
N GLY A 96 -2.54 -1.36 -2.19
CA GLY A 96 -2.36 -2.77 -1.86
C GLY A 96 -1.93 -3.01 -0.41
N ALA A 97 -2.14 -2.05 0.47
CA ALA A 97 -1.75 -2.11 1.87
C ALA A 97 -2.68 -3.03 2.68
N LEU A 98 -2.16 -3.58 3.75
CA LEU A 98 -2.93 -4.29 4.77
C LEU A 98 -3.44 -3.26 5.79
N VAL A 99 -4.69 -2.82 5.65
CA VAL A 99 -5.27 -1.75 6.48
C VAL A 99 -6.43 -2.25 7.33
N GLY A 100 -6.59 -1.66 8.52
CA GLY A 100 -7.66 -1.99 9.46
C GLY A 100 -7.31 -3.09 10.45
N PRO A 101 -8.29 -3.59 11.21
CA PRO A 101 -8.09 -4.73 12.10
C PRO A 101 -7.83 -5.98 11.25
N LEU A 102 -6.55 -6.36 11.14
CA LEU A 102 -6.10 -7.48 10.32
C LEU A 102 -6.55 -8.81 10.94
N SER A 103 -7.11 -9.64 10.10
CA SER A 103 -7.41 -11.02 10.39
C SER A 103 -6.39 -11.97 9.77
N ALA A 104 -6.32 -13.22 10.26
CA ALA A 104 -5.51 -14.23 9.59
C ALA A 104 -5.89 -14.42 8.13
N ALA A 105 -7.19 -14.40 7.84
CA ALA A 105 -7.67 -14.53 6.48
C ALA A 105 -7.25 -13.36 5.59
N ASP A 106 -7.20 -12.12 6.12
CA ASP A 106 -6.74 -10.96 5.36
C ASP A 106 -5.24 -11.08 5.02
N LEU A 107 -4.45 -11.62 5.95
CA LEU A 107 -3.02 -11.86 5.75
C LEU A 107 -2.75 -13.02 4.79
N ASP A 108 -3.50 -14.12 4.90
CA ASP A 108 -3.37 -15.28 4.01
C ASP A 108 -3.84 -14.95 2.58
N LEU A 109 -4.96 -14.25 2.47
CA LEU A 109 -5.48 -13.83 1.17
C LEU A 109 -4.60 -12.76 0.55
N ASN A 110 -3.98 -11.89 1.36
CA ASN A 110 -3.12 -10.78 0.92
C ASN A 110 -3.62 -10.11 -0.37
N ILE A 111 -4.93 -9.82 -0.39
CA ILE A 111 -5.65 -9.36 -1.60
C ILE A 111 -4.93 -8.17 -2.24
N GLY A 112 -4.53 -7.19 -1.42
CA GLY A 112 -3.83 -6.01 -1.90
C GLY A 112 -2.49 -6.32 -2.54
N GLY A 113 -1.65 -7.13 -1.87
CA GLY A 113 -0.35 -7.55 -2.39
C GLY A 113 -0.49 -8.36 -3.69
N ARG A 114 -1.39 -9.36 -3.72
CA ARG A 114 -1.68 -10.15 -4.93
C ARG A 114 -2.19 -9.30 -6.08
N THR A 115 -3.01 -8.28 -5.78
CA THR A 115 -3.49 -7.35 -6.82
C THR A 115 -2.33 -6.54 -7.38
N ALA A 116 -1.42 -6.03 -6.54
CA ALA A 116 -0.24 -5.28 -6.96
C ALA A 116 0.72 -6.15 -7.81
N GLU A 117 1.06 -7.35 -7.33
CA GLU A 117 1.91 -8.32 -8.05
C GLU A 117 1.36 -8.66 -9.45
N LEU A 118 0.04 -8.85 -9.53
CA LEU A 118 -0.62 -9.13 -10.81
C LEU A 118 -0.59 -7.94 -11.76
N VAL A 119 -0.81 -6.72 -11.26
CA VAL A 119 -0.67 -5.48 -12.03
C VAL A 119 0.76 -5.35 -12.56
N GLU A 120 1.78 -5.55 -11.73
CA GLU A 120 3.19 -5.52 -12.12
C GLU A 120 3.52 -6.55 -13.19
N SER A 121 2.99 -7.78 -13.03
CA SER A 121 3.14 -8.84 -14.02
C SER A 121 2.51 -8.50 -15.37
N ILE A 122 1.29 -7.93 -15.36
CA ILE A 122 0.61 -7.49 -16.60
C ILE A 122 1.40 -6.38 -17.28
N LEU A 123 1.82 -5.35 -16.55
CA LEU A 123 2.60 -4.24 -17.11
C LEU A 123 3.95 -4.71 -17.66
N SER A 124 4.61 -5.64 -16.98
CA SER A 124 5.86 -6.25 -17.45
C SER A 124 5.65 -7.06 -18.74
N ALA A 125 4.58 -7.84 -18.83
CA ALA A 125 4.24 -8.61 -20.03
C ALA A 125 3.93 -7.70 -21.24
N GLU A 126 3.37 -6.52 -20.98
CA GLU A 126 3.07 -5.49 -21.98
C GLU A 126 4.26 -4.59 -22.31
N GLY A 127 5.41 -4.76 -21.64
CA GLY A 127 6.62 -3.96 -21.82
C GLY A 127 6.48 -2.52 -21.32
N ILE A 128 5.53 -2.23 -20.43
CA ILE A 128 5.27 -0.88 -19.92
C ILE A 128 6.14 -0.66 -18.66
N PRO A 129 7.05 0.33 -18.68
CA PRO A 129 7.91 0.61 -17.52
C PRO A 129 7.13 1.19 -16.35
N ILE A 130 7.37 0.66 -15.16
CA ILE A 130 6.90 1.20 -13.90
C ILE A 130 7.96 2.18 -13.40
N VAL A 131 7.67 3.48 -13.42
CA VAL A 131 8.61 4.52 -12.99
C VAL A 131 8.56 4.79 -11.51
N HIS A 132 7.47 4.40 -10.84
CA HIS A 132 7.34 4.48 -9.41
C HIS A 132 6.31 3.47 -8.90
N SER A 133 6.63 2.82 -7.78
CA SER A 133 5.74 1.87 -7.11
C SER A 133 5.82 2.07 -5.60
N GLU A 134 4.68 2.32 -4.96
CA GLU A 134 4.52 2.32 -3.50
C GLU A 134 3.37 1.37 -3.15
N THR A 135 3.66 0.09 -3.10
CA THR A 135 2.68 -0.97 -2.87
C THR A 135 2.91 -1.73 -1.58
N GLY A 136 1.84 -2.27 -1.02
CA GLY A 136 1.88 -3.00 0.25
C GLY A 136 1.94 -2.08 1.47
N GLY A 137 2.58 -2.57 2.55
CA GLY A 137 2.65 -1.85 3.82
C GLY A 137 1.33 -1.84 4.59
N PHE A 138 1.17 -0.88 5.52
CA PHE A 138 0.07 -0.84 6.49
C PHE A 138 -0.69 0.48 6.50
N PHE A 139 -0.44 1.35 5.53
CA PHE A 139 -1.01 2.70 5.49
C PHE A 139 -1.84 2.93 4.26
N THR A 140 -2.93 3.64 4.47
CA THR A 140 -3.70 4.20 3.36
C THR A 140 -2.93 5.35 2.72
N CYS A 141 -3.03 5.46 1.40
CA CYS A 141 -2.42 6.56 0.66
C CYS A 141 -3.39 7.17 -0.35
N CYS A 142 -3.02 8.31 -0.89
CA CYS A 142 -3.70 8.95 -2.00
C CYS A 142 -2.74 9.04 -3.19
N LEU A 143 -3.03 8.32 -4.25
CA LEU A 143 -2.34 8.48 -5.53
C LEU A 143 -2.97 9.65 -6.27
N ARG A 144 -2.14 10.60 -6.74
CA ARG A 144 -2.54 11.75 -7.55
C ARG A 144 -1.78 11.79 -8.84
N LEU A 145 -2.47 12.12 -9.93
CA LEU A 145 -1.90 12.36 -11.24
C LEU A 145 -2.42 13.70 -11.77
N ASP A 146 -1.51 14.60 -12.07
CA ASP A 146 -1.78 15.85 -12.77
C ASP A 146 -1.80 15.59 -14.28
N MET A 147 -2.96 15.74 -14.89
CA MET A 147 -3.16 15.43 -16.31
C MET A 147 -2.58 16.48 -17.25
N GLU A 148 -2.23 17.66 -16.76
CA GLU A 148 -1.64 18.72 -17.58
C GLU A 148 -0.15 18.47 -17.87
N ASN A 149 0.58 18.00 -16.84
CA ASN A 149 2.03 17.86 -16.89
C ASN A 149 2.56 16.46 -16.56
N TRP A 150 1.67 15.50 -16.28
CA TRP A 150 1.95 14.10 -15.95
C TRP A 150 2.74 13.92 -14.65
N SER A 151 2.79 14.94 -13.79
CA SER A 151 3.38 14.78 -12.48
C SER A 151 2.46 13.98 -11.55
N PHE A 152 3.06 13.15 -10.74
CA PHE A 152 2.31 12.31 -9.79
C PHE A 152 2.82 12.51 -8.37
N ARG A 153 1.97 12.17 -7.41
CA ARG A 153 2.31 12.14 -5.98
C ARG A 153 1.57 10.99 -5.30
N ILE A 154 2.26 10.34 -4.35
CA ILE A 154 1.67 9.40 -3.44
C ILE A 154 1.80 10.01 -2.04
N GLU A 155 0.68 10.26 -1.39
CA GLU A 155 0.64 10.92 -0.07
C GLU A 155 -0.02 9.98 0.93
N PRO A 156 0.60 9.69 2.08
CA PRO A 156 -0.05 8.89 3.13
C PRO A 156 -1.29 9.61 3.66
N LEU A 157 -2.37 8.85 3.92
CA LEU A 157 -3.60 9.34 4.53
C LEU A 157 -3.54 9.13 6.05
N GLY A 158 -4.13 10.06 6.80
CA GLY A 158 -4.17 10.00 8.27
C GLY A 158 -3.06 10.75 8.99
N GLN A 159 -2.11 11.33 8.29
CA GLN A 159 -1.33 12.42 8.85
C GLN A 159 -2.13 13.71 8.65
N GLU A 160 -2.84 14.15 9.67
CA GLU A 160 -3.33 15.54 9.69
C GLU A 160 -2.14 16.45 9.42
N LYS A 161 -2.17 17.10 8.27
CA LYS A 161 -1.25 18.19 7.96
C LYS A 161 -1.57 19.35 8.88
N ASN A 162 -1.08 19.30 10.12
CA ASN A 162 -0.81 20.49 10.88
C ASN A 162 0.50 21.08 10.37
N THR A 163 0.51 21.48 9.12
CA THR A 163 1.49 22.44 8.61
C THR A 163 0.91 23.14 7.40
N THR A 164 0.45 24.34 7.60
CA THR A 164 0.61 25.43 6.63
C THR A 164 2.12 25.47 6.30
N ARG A 165 2.59 24.61 5.39
CA ARG A 165 3.89 24.81 4.80
C ARG A 165 3.75 25.96 3.82
N GLU A 166 4.12 27.14 4.29
CA GLU A 166 4.56 28.21 3.41
C GLU A 166 5.65 27.63 2.50
N SER A 167 5.38 27.68 1.21
CA SER A 167 6.26 27.19 0.17
C SER A 167 7.63 27.87 0.27
N GLY A 168 8.70 27.07 0.40
CA GLY A 168 10.05 27.47 0.01
C GLY A 168 11.07 27.72 1.10
N ARG A 169 10.76 27.57 2.39
CA ARG A 169 11.77 27.67 3.43
C ARG A 169 12.27 26.27 3.82
N LEU A 170 13.57 26.04 3.67
CA LEU A 170 14.22 24.89 4.31
C LEU A 170 13.99 24.96 5.83
N PRO A 171 13.60 23.87 6.49
CA PRO A 171 13.41 23.87 7.94
C PRO A 171 14.70 24.28 8.65
N ASP A 172 14.55 25.12 9.68
CA ASP A 172 15.65 25.51 10.56
C ASP A 172 16.21 24.27 11.27
N PRO A 173 17.53 24.18 11.50
CA PRO A 173 18.15 23.12 12.31
C PRO A 173 17.43 22.85 13.64
N ALA A 174 16.87 23.89 14.29
CA ALA A 174 16.09 23.75 15.51
C ALA A 174 14.72 23.09 15.28
N GLU A 175 14.06 23.33 14.14
CA GLU A 175 12.82 22.68 13.75
C GLU A 175 13.05 21.21 13.41
N ILE A 176 14.20 20.88 12.76
CA ILE A 176 14.65 19.51 12.50
C ILE A 176 14.93 18.78 13.82
N GLN A 177 15.60 19.46 14.74
CA GLN A 177 15.94 18.88 16.05
C GLN A 177 14.67 18.62 16.88
N GLN A 178 13.72 19.54 16.92
CA GLN A 178 12.41 19.33 17.58
C GLN A 178 11.58 18.22 16.91
N ALA A 179 11.63 18.11 15.59
CA ALA A 179 10.96 17.03 14.88
C ALA A 179 11.59 15.69 15.19
N THR A 180 12.95 15.63 15.24
CA THR A 180 13.73 14.41 15.57
C THR A 180 13.51 13.98 17.02
N GLU A 181 13.36 14.91 17.97
CA GLU A 181 13.09 14.60 19.36
C GLU A 181 11.69 14.00 19.59
N LYS A 182 10.75 14.28 18.69
CA LYS A 182 9.39 13.71 18.69
C LYS A 182 9.29 12.34 18.02
N ILE A 183 10.27 11.97 17.21
CA ILE A 183 10.34 10.65 16.59
C ILE A 183 10.80 9.66 17.65
N LYS A 184 9.90 8.78 18.11
CA LYS A 184 10.33 7.65 18.94
C LYS A 184 11.22 6.76 18.11
N PRO A 185 12.37 6.32 18.64
CA PRO A 185 13.23 5.38 17.93
C PRO A 185 12.45 4.08 17.66
N ILE A 186 12.64 3.53 16.47
CA ILE A 186 12.14 2.18 16.17
C ILE A 186 12.67 1.24 17.24
N PRO A 187 11.83 0.39 17.88
CA PRO A 187 12.30 -0.54 18.88
C PRO A 187 13.48 -1.36 18.35
N GLN A 188 14.58 -1.40 19.09
CA GLN A 188 15.79 -2.12 18.63
C GLN A 188 15.51 -3.59 18.33
N VAL A 189 14.54 -4.16 19.03
CA VAL A 189 14.04 -5.52 18.79
C VAL A 189 13.40 -5.64 17.39
N ALA A 190 12.64 -4.66 16.94
CA ALA A 190 12.05 -4.68 15.60
C ALA A 190 13.12 -4.61 14.50
N LEU A 191 14.12 -3.75 14.65
CA LEU A 191 15.26 -3.68 13.73
C LEU A 191 16.05 -4.99 13.69
N LYS A 192 16.27 -5.61 14.86
CA LYS A 192 16.96 -6.88 14.96
C LYS A 192 16.20 -8.01 14.30
N ILE A 193 14.87 -8.05 14.47
CA ILE A 193 13.99 -9.03 13.81
C ILE A 193 14.04 -8.86 12.30
N LEU A 194 13.93 -7.62 11.80
CA LEU A 194 14.05 -7.34 10.37
C LEU A 194 15.40 -7.79 9.80
N HIS A 195 16.49 -7.56 10.53
CA HIS A 195 17.82 -8.00 10.12
C HIS A 195 17.92 -9.53 10.09
N MET A 196 17.40 -10.22 11.10
CA MET A 196 17.36 -11.69 11.13
C MET A 196 16.57 -12.29 9.96
N ILE A 197 15.48 -11.61 9.55
CA ILE A 197 14.68 -12.02 8.38
C ILE A 197 15.46 -11.80 7.08
N ASP A 198 16.12 -10.66 6.94
CA ASP A 198 16.92 -10.28 5.76
C ASP A 198 18.14 -11.19 5.57
N GLU A 199 18.75 -11.66 6.66
CA GLU A 199 19.84 -12.64 6.64
C GLU A 199 19.40 -14.07 6.28
N GLY A 200 18.11 -14.28 6.00
CA GLY A 200 17.58 -15.57 5.57
C GLY A 200 17.54 -16.60 6.71
N ALA A 201 17.15 -16.19 7.91
CA ALA A 201 16.98 -17.10 9.02
C ALA A 201 16.03 -18.25 8.65
N GLU A 202 16.58 -19.44 8.43
CA GLU A 202 15.82 -20.66 8.13
C GLU A 202 15.01 -21.18 9.35
N ASP A 203 15.29 -20.69 10.55
CA ASP A 203 14.60 -21.06 11.79
C ASP A 203 14.01 -19.81 12.47
N ILE A 204 12.71 -19.78 12.64
CA ILE A 204 11.97 -18.70 13.29
C ILE A 204 12.09 -18.70 14.83
N LYS A 205 12.54 -19.79 15.43
CA LYS A 205 12.68 -19.86 16.90
C LYS A 205 13.53 -18.76 17.49
N PRO A 206 14.70 -18.39 16.90
CA PRO A 206 15.48 -17.24 17.35
C PRO A 206 14.71 -15.93 17.35
N ILE A 207 13.86 -15.72 16.35
CA ILE A 207 12.99 -14.53 16.24
C ILE A 207 11.98 -14.52 17.38
N ALA A 208 11.32 -15.65 17.65
CA ALA A 208 10.36 -15.78 18.75
C ALA A 208 11.02 -15.54 20.12
N GLU A 209 12.26 -16.02 20.34
CA GLU A 209 13.02 -15.78 21.55
C GLU A 209 13.41 -14.30 21.73
N GLU A 210 13.70 -13.59 20.63
CA GLU A 210 14.00 -12.16 20.70
C GLU A 210 12.75 -11.35 21.07
N ILE A 211 11.58 -11.71 20.56
CA ILE A 211 10.31 -11.06 20.87
C ILE A 211 9.94 -11.25 22.34
N LYS A 212 10.18 -12.44 22.91
CA LYS A 212 9.93 -12.72 24.32
C LYS A 212 10.67 -11.80 25.28
N LYS A 213 11.77 -11.20 24.84
CA LYS A 213 12.56 -10.24 25.63
C LYS A 213 11.89 -8.86 25.72
N ASP A 214 11.01 -8.52 24.77
CA ASP A 214 10.24 -7.27 24.76
C ASP A 214 8.81 -7.51 25.21
N GLN A 215 8.47 -7.03 26.41
CA GLN A 215 7.16 -7.24 27.01
C GLN A 215 6.05 -6.52 26.23
N VAL A 216 6.32 -5.37 25.65
CA VAL A 216 5.34 -4.57 24.90
C VAL A 216 5.04 -5.26 23.58
N LEU A 217 6.08 -5.62 22.83
CA LEU A 217 5.94 -6.30 21.55
C LEU A 217 5.28 -7.69 21.74
N SER A 218 5.66 -8.44 22.78
CA SER A 218 5.02 -9.68 23.16
C SER A 218 3.52 -9.51 23.43
N ALA A 219 3.14 -8.53 24.28
CA ALA A 219 1.75 -8.27 24.62
C ALA A 219 0.92 -7.90 23.39
N ARG A 220 1.45 -7.07 22.49
CA ARG A 220 0.78 -6.68 21.23
C ARG A 220 0.66 -7.84 20.26
N THR A 221 1.71 -8.64 20.11
CA THR A 221 1.67 -9.86 19.30
C THR A 221 0.58 -10.80 19.82
N PHE A 222 0.48 -11.00 21.15
CA PHE A 222 -0.61 -11.76 21.76
C PHE A 222 -1.99 -11.17 21.51
N GLN A 223 -2.12 -9.85 21.61
CA GLN A 223 -3.37 -9.17 21.35
C GLN A 223 -3.83 -9.36 19.91
N LEU A 224 -2.92 -9.27 18.95
CA LEU A 224 -3.19 -9.56 17.55
C LEU A 224 -3.55 -11.03 17.35
N CYS A 225 -2.78 -11.96 17.89
CA CYS A 225 -3.02 -13.40 17.78
C CYS A 225 -4.35 -13.83 18.41
N ASN A 226 -4.82 -13.15 19.45
CA ASN A 226 -6.09 -13.43 20.14
C ASN A 226 -7.21 -12.46 19.72
N SER A 227 -7.05 -11.67 18.67
CA SER A 227 -8.15 -10.86 18.15
C SER A 227 -9.34 -11.74 17.76
N ALA A 228 -10.55 -11.15 17.71
CA ALA A 228 -11.83 -11.87 17.63
C ALA A 228 -11.94 -12.95 16.53
N MET A 229 -11.03 -12.96 15.57
CA MET A 229 -11.02 -13.93 14.48
C MET A 229 -10.29 -15.24 14.81
N PHE A 230 -9.25 -15.19 15.64
CA PHE A 230 -8.54 -16.41 16.08
C PHE A 230 -9.20 -17.05 17.29
N ALA A 231 -9.93 -16.26 18.09
CA ALA A 231 -10.54 -16.68 19.37
C ALA A 231 -11.67 -17.70 19.24
N LYS A 232 -12.16 -18.02 18.04
CA LYS A 232 -13.35 -18.89 17.88
C LYS A 232 -13.11 -20.38 18.17
N LYS A 233 -11.85 -20.86 18.20
CA LYS A 233 -11.57 -22.28 18.48
C LYS A 233 -10.48 -22.57 19.50
N ASN A 234 -9.40 -21.78 19.59
CA ASN A 234 -8.33 -22.01 20.57
C ASN A 234 -7.71 -20.67 20.99
N ARG A 235 -7.68 -20.42 22.29
CA ARG A 235 -6.96 -19.27 22.83
C ARG A 235 -5.45 -19.52 22.73
N ILE A 236 -4.73 -18.60 22.10
CA ILE A 236 -3.27 -18.65 22.01
C ILE A 236 -2.69 -18.21 23.35
N GLU A 237 -1.94 -19.08 24.02
CA GLU A 237 -1.42 -18.87 25.38
C GLU A 237 0.08 -18.60 25.45
N SER A 238 0.82 -18.83 24.33
CA SER A 238 2.24 -18.56 24.25
C SER A 238 2.64 -18.13 22.84
N LEU A 239 3.78 -17.43 22.69
CA LEU A 239 4.33 -17.09 21.37
C LEU A 239 4.70 -18.34 20.57
N ASP A 240 5.19 -19.38 21.24
CA ASP A 240 5.45 -20.67 20.60
C ASP A 240 4.16 -21.33 20.09
N HIS A 241 3.07 -21.20 20.85
CA HIS A 241 1.76 -21.67 20.41
C HIS A 241 1.24 -20.83 19.23
N ALA A 242 1.46 -19.51 19.26
CA ALA A 242 1.15 -18.63 18.13
C ALA A 242 1.92 -19.06 16.87
N LEU A 243 3.21 -19.31 16.99
CA LEU A 243 4.06 -19.75 15.90
C LEU A 243 3.58 -21.06 15.27
N VAL A 244 3.29 -22.06 16.10
CA VAL A 244 2.80 -23.38 15.63
C VAL A 244 1.42 -23.27 15.00
N PHE A 245 0.55 -22.46 15.59
CA PHE A 245 -0.84 -22.32 15.14
C PHE A 245 -0.98 -21.49 13.86
N LEU A 246 -0.24 -20.38 13.73
CA LEU A 246 -0.30 -19.44 12.62
C LEU A 246 0.64 -19.82 11.48
N GLY A 247 1.66 -20.62 11.77
CA GLY A 247 2.77 -20.85 10.87
C GLY A 247 3.74 -19.65 10.79
N GLU A 248 4.90 -19.92 10.24
CA GLU A 248 6.04 -18.99 10.22
C GLU A 248 5.73 -17.67 9.54
N ASN A 249 5.25 -17.73 8.30
CA ASN A 249 5.01 -16.54 7.49
C ASN A 249 3.99 -15.58 8.11
N LEU A 250 2.89 -16.13 8.65
CA LEU A 250 1.86 -15.31 9.26
C LEU A 250 2.32 -14.73 10.59
N PHE A 251 3.05 -15.50 11.38
CA PHE A 251 3.63 -15.06 12.64
C PHE A 251 4.59 -13.89 12.44
N ILE A 252 5.51 -13.96 11.47
CA ILE A 252 6.43 -12.86 11.10
C ILE A 252 5.65 -11.59 10.71
N LYS A 253 4.65 -11.72 9.82
CA LYS A 253 3.82 -10.57 9.41
C LYS A 253 3.12 -9.91 10.60
N MET A 254 2.61 -10.69 11.54
CA MET A 254 1.97 -10.17 12.74
C MET A 254 2.94 -9.44 13.67
N ILE A 255 4.16 -9.92 13.79
CA ILE A 255 5.21 -9.26 14.58
C ILE A 255 5.60 -7.91 13.95
N ILE A 256 5.82 -7.91 12.64
CA ILE A 256 6.14 -6.67 11.92
C ILE A 256 4.99 -5.67 12.08
N SER A 257 3.75 -6.13 11.96
CA SER A 257 2.57 -5.27 12.19
C SER A 257 2.52 -4.73 13.62
N ALA A 258 2.79 -5.55 14.64
CA ALA A 258 2.82 -5.12 16.04
C ALA A 258 3.91 -4.06 16.29
N ALA A 259 5.10 -4.26 15.72
CA ALA A 259 6.24 -3.36 15.86
C ALA A 259 6.00 -2.02 15.14
N VAL A 260 5.39 -2.05 13.95
CA VAL A 260 5.09 -0.87 13.16
C VAL A 260 3.97 -0.04 13.79
N ASN A 261 2.89 -0.68 14.29
CA ASN A 261 1.81 0.03 14.98
C ASN A 261 2.31 0.75 16.24
N GLU A 262 3.31 0.23 16.93
CA GLU A 262 3.93 0.92 18.07
C GLU A 262 4.56 2.26 17.68
N PHE A 263 5.18 2.31 16.50
CA PHE A 263 5.83 3.52 16.00
C PHE A 263 4.81 4.62 15.67
N PHE A 264 3.61 4.25 15.20
CA PHE A 264 2.60 5.20 14.71
C PHE A 264 1.51 5.55 15.73
N ASP A 265 1.11 4.66 16.64
CA ASP A 265 0.17 4.96 17.75
C ASP A 265 0.73 6.00 18.73
N ALA A 266 2.02 6.20 18.72
CA ALA A 266 2.69 7.17 19.61
C ALA A 266 2.70 8.61 19.06
N SER A 267 2.25 8.85 17.84
CA SER A 267 2.18 10.18 17.19
C SER A 267 0.81 10.83 17.23
N GLY A 268 -0.17 10.21 17.91
CA GLY A 268 -1.55 10.68 18.05
C GLY A 268 -1.95 10.94 19.50
N ASN A 269 -1.33 11.97 20.14
CA ASN A 269 -1.85 12.69 21.28
C ASN A 269 -1.27 14.10 21.30
#